data_9291a1a09d50f3a7c4dd008bf08ecbf3
#
_entry.id   9291a1a09d50f3a7c4dd008bf08ecbf3
#
_cell.length_a   1.000
_cell.length_b   1.000
_cell.length_c   1.000
_cell.angle_alpha   90.00
_cell.angle_beta   90.00
_cell.angle_gamma   90.00
#
_symmetry.space_group_name_H-M   'P 1'
#
loop_
_entity.id
_entity.type
_entity.pdbx_description
1 polymer ?
#
loop_
_entity_poly.entity_id
_entity_poly.type
_entity_poly.pdbx_seq_one_letter_code
_entity_poly.pdbx_strand_id
1 'polypeptide(L)'
;MKKNFINRILQNTRKPQGFWGRMILRSMNTGHAPLAAWAFTHLDWCPDWKVLDIGCGGGANIAHMLKRCPQGQVYGVDISPESVAFARQKNKAFLDERCFILQGTASDLPFERDTFYVATAFETLYFWEDPDKAFCEILRILKPGGIFLIACEASNPHNTTWTDRIEGMSVYTAEEIKHKLENCRF
;
A
#
# COMPACT_ATOMS: atom_id res chain seq x y z
N MET A 1 13.53 -13.41 -27.02
CA MET A 1 13.75 -14.14 -25.76
C MET A 1 13.95 -13.23 -24.54
N LYS A 2 14.82 -12.19 -24.57
CA LYS A 2 15.05 -11.29 -23.40
C LYS A 2 13.82 -10.47 -22.96
N LYS A 3 12.99 -9.97 -23.89
CA LYS A 3 11.77 -9.20 -23.57
C LYS A 3 10.77 -9.99 -22.70
N ASN A 4 10.58 -11.28 -23.00
CA ASN A 4 9.65 -12.13 -22.24
C ASN A 4 10.14 -12.43 -20.82
N PHE A 5 11.45 -12.51 -20.59
CA PHE A 5 12.01 -12.74 -19.26
C PHE A 5 11.84 -11.52 -18.34
N ILE A 6 12.13 -10.32 -18.85
CA ILE A 6 11.96 -9.05 -18.11
C ILE A 6 10.49 -8.84 -17.77
N ASN A 7 9.58 -9.02 -18.73
CA ASN A 7 8.14 -8.89 -18.47
C ASN A 7 7.66 -9.89 -17.41
N ARG A 8 8.17 -11.14 -17.43
CA ARG A 8 7.86 -12.13 -16.41
C ARG A 8 8.35 -11.72 -15.00
N ILE A 9 9.48 -11.03 -14.91
CA ILE A 9 9.95 -10.43 -13.65
C ILE A 9 9.01 -9.28 -13.23
N LEU A 10 8.64 -8.40 -14.16
CA LEU A 10 7.74 -7.28 -13.88
C LEU A 10 6.34 -7.72 -13.41
N GLN A 11 5.83 -8.87 -13.87
CA GLN A 11 4.56 -9.42 -13.35
C GLN A 11 4.61 -9.72 -11.84
N ASN A 12 5.80 -9.98 -11.28
CA ASN A 12 5.96 -10.13 -9.83
C ASN A 12 5.80 -8.83 -9.02
N THR A 13 5.66 -7.67 -9.65
CA THR A 13 5.39 -6.41 -8.92
C THR A 13 3.99 -6.39 -8.32
N ARG A 14 3.00 -6.98 -9.02
CA ARG A 14 1.61 -7.09 -8.55
C ARG A 14 1.46 -8.07 -7.38
N LYS A 15 2.06 -9.24 -7.48
CA LYS A 15 1.99 -10.30 -6.46
C LYS A 15 3.33 -11.02 -6.37
N PRO A 16 4.29 -10.50 -5.59
CA PRO A 16 5.61 -11.08 -5.47
C PRO A 16 5.58 -12.54 -5.01
N GLN A 17 6.34 -13.41 -5.72
CA GLN A 17 6.43 -14.84 -5.40
C GLN A 17 7.87 -15.35 -5.50
N GLY A 18 8.26 -16.23 -4.59
CA GLY A 18 9.53 -16.92 -4.59
C GLY A 18 10.77 -16.00 -4.49
N PHE A 19 11.91 -16.51 -4.94
CA PHE A 19 13.19 -15.80 -4.87
C PHE A 19 13.17 -14.44 -5.62
N TRP A 20 12.63 -14.41 -6.82
CA TRP A 20 12.53 -13.19 -7.63
C TRP A 20 11.58 -12.17 -7.02
N GLY A 21 10.48 -12.64 -6.41
CA GLY A 21 9.57 -11.76 -5.66
C GLY A 21 10.29 -11.05 -4.50
N ARG A 22 11.14 -11.75 -3.73
CA ARG A 22 11.93 -11.13 -2.66
C ARG A 22 12.94 -10.10 -3.17
N MET A 23 13.56 -10.33 -4.33
CA MET A 23 14.44 -9.32 -4.96
C MET A 23 13.66 -8.07 -5.36
N ILE A 24 12.49 -8.24 -5.96
CA ILE A 24 11.60 -7.13 -6.34
C ILE A 24 11.17 -6.34 -5.11
N LEU A 25 10.73 -6.99 -4.03
CA LEU A 25 10.36 -6.31 -2.79
C LEU A 25 11.51 -5.45 -2.22
N ARG A 26 12.75 -5.92 -2.31
CA ARG A 26 13.93 -5.11 -1.90
C ARG A 26 14.11 -3.89 -2.79
N SER A 27 14.00 -4.07 -4.10
CA SER A 27 14.12 -2.98 -5.09
C SER A 27 13.01 -1.95 -4.93
N MET A 28 11.76 -2.40 -4.76
CA MET A 28 10.60 -1.52 -4.54
C MET A 28 10.73 -0.72 -3.24
N ASN A 29 11.15 -1.36 -2.15
CA ASN A 29 11.38 -0.67 -0.87
C ASN A 29 12.40 0.47 -0.97
N THR A 30 13.38 0.36 -1.87
CA THR A 30 14.40 1.39 -2.08
C THR A 30 13.93 2.42 -3.12
N GLY A 31 13.31 1.96 -4.20
CA GLY A 31 12.88 2.81 -5.32
C GLY A 31 11.80 3.81 -4.93
N HIS A 32 10.82 3.39 -4.14
CA HIS A 32 9.70 4.26 -3.72
C HIS A 32 9.94 5.02 -2.41
N ALA A 33 11.13 4.89 -1.80
CA ALA A 33 11.44 5.59 -0.55
C ALA A 33 11.35 7.12 -0.65
N PRO A 34 11.78 7.80 -1.73
CA PRO A 34 11.62 9.24 -1.87
C PRO A 34 10.16 9.68 -1.93
N LEU A 35 9.31 8.96 -2.68
CA LEU A 35 7.87 9.22 -2.75
C LEU A 35 7.21 9.10 -1.37
N ALA A 36 7.49 8.01 -0.66
CA ALA A 36 6.95 7.79 0.68
C ALA A 36 7.42 8.87 1.66
N ALA A 37 8.71 9.24 1.63
CA ALA A 37 9.24 10.29 2.48
C ALA A 37 8.54 11.63 2.24
N TRP A 38 8.34 12.00 0.99
CA TRP A 38 7.60 13.20 0.60
C TRP A 38 6.14 13.14 1.05
N ALA A 39 5.44 12.04 0.76
CA ALA A 39 4.02 11.89 1.12
C ALA A 39 3.81 11.96 2.64
N PHE A 40 4.71 11.42 3.44
CA PHE A 40 4.63 11.49 4.90
C PHE A 40 4.78 12.91 5.46
N THR A 41 5.31 13.88 4.71
CA THR A 41 5.37 15.29 5.13
C THR A 41 4.03 16.00 5.07
N HIS A 42 3.01 15.39 4.44
CA HIS A 42 1.66 15.94 4.32
C HIS A 42 0.74 15.53 5.49
N LEU A 43 1.27 14.80 6.47
CA LEU A 43 0.53 14.39 7.66
C LEU A 43 1.18 14.96 8.92
N ASP A 44 0.35 15.57 9.77
CA ASP A 44 0.72 15.96 11.12
C ASP A 44 0.57 14.75 12.05
N TRP A 45 1.62 13.94 12.13
CA TRP A 45 1.64 12.66 12.83
C TRP A 45 1.42 12.79 14.33
N CYS A 46 0.47 12.01 14.87
CA CYS A 46 0.33 11.86 16.32
C CYS A 46 1.02 10.58 16.82
N PRO A 47 1.69 10.65 17.98
CA PRO A 47 2.49 9.53 18.51
C PRO A 47 1.70 8.26 18.80
N ASP A 48 0.40 8.37 19.07
CA ASP A 48 -0.51 7.31 19.52
C ASP A 48 -1.45 6.79 18.43
N TRP A 49 -1.29 7.25 17.19
CA TRP A 49 -2.18 6.84 16.10
C TRP A 49 -2.12 5.35 15.79
N LYS A 50 -3.29 4.82 15.46
CA LYS A 50 -3.46 3.52 14.83
C LYS A 50 -3.50 3.73 13.32
N VAL A 51 -2.53 3.15 12.62
CA VAL A 51 -2.28 3.40 11.19
C VAL A 51 -2.33 2.10 10.41
N LEU A 52 -2.88 2.12 9.19
CA LEU A 52 -2.90 0.98 8.26
C LEU A 52 -2.14 1.32 6.99
N ASP A 53 -1.24 0.44 6.54
CA ASP A 53 -0.60 0.46 5.21
C ASP A 53 -1.22 -0.62 4.33
N ILE A 54 -1.92 -0.22 3.27
CA ILE A 54 -2.66 -1.11 2.37
C ILE A 54 -1.79 -1.39 1.14
N GLY A 55 -1.52 -2.67 0.86
CA GLY A 55 -0.52 -3.09 -0.10
C GLY A 55 0.88 -2.83 0.43
N CYS A 56 1.14 -3.20 1.68
CA CYS A 56 2.36 -2.82 2.41
C CYS A 56 3.67 -3.41 1.84
N GLY A 57 3.58 -4.32 0.87
CA GLY A 57 4.72 -4.92 0.18
C GLY A 57 5.78 -5.45 1.14
N GLY A 58 7.01 -4.97 0.99
CA GLY A 58 8.13 -5.37 1.85
C GLY A 58 8.19 -4.69 3.23
N GLY A 59 7.17 -3.92 3.62
CA GLY A 59 7.03 -3.31 4.95
C GLY A 59 8.01 -2.18 5.27
N ALA A 60 8.56 -1.50 4.25
CA ALA A 60 9.46 -0.38 4.48
C ALA A 60 8.71 0.82 5.09
N ASN A 61 7.53 1.14 4.57
CA ASN A 61 6.70 2.22 5.07
C ASN A 61 6.22 1.96 6.49
N ILE A 62 5.89 0.71 6.82
CA ILE A 62 5.55 0.29 8.20
C ILE A 62 6.67 0.69 9.18
N ALA A 63 7.94 0.42 8.84
CA ALA A 63 9.07 0.80 9.70
C ALA A 63 9.17 2.32 9.90
N HIS A 64 8.81 3.12 8.91
CA HIS A 64 8.76 4.58 9.00
C HIS A 64 7.58 5.08 9.84
N MET A 65 6.42 4.45 9.74
CA MET A 65 5.22 4.77 10.54
C MET A 65 5.42 4.42 12.01
N LEU A 66 6.05 3.27 12.33
CA LEU A 66 6.38 2.87 13.70
C LEU A 66 7.26 3.88 14.45
N LYS A 67 8.15 4.58 13.71
CA LYS A 67 8.97 5.67 14.27
C LYS A 67 8.17 6.95 14.51
N ARG A 68 7.15 7.21 13.69
CA ARG A 68 6.29 8.40 13.79
C ARG A 68 5.20 8.23 14.84
N CYS A 69 4.77 6.99 15.08
CA CYS A 69 3.75 6.65 16.06
C CYS A 69 4.35 5.75 17.16
N PRO A 70 5.29 6.26 18.00
CA PRO A 70 6.01 5.43 18.96
C PRO A 70 5.15 4.86 20.08
N GLN A 71 3.97 5.42 20.32
CA GLN A 71 2.97 4.96 21.28
C GLN A 71 1.76 4.30 20.60
N GLY A 72 1.70 4.37 19.28
CA GLY A 72 0.62 3.84 18.46
C GLY A 72 0.87 2.44 17.95
N GLN A 73 -0.01 2.00 17.08
CA GLN A 73 0.03 0.70 16.41
C GLN A 73 0.03 0.87 14.89
N VAL A 74 0.83 0.08 14.19
CA VAL A 74 0.91 0.08 12.73
C VAL A 74 0.52 -1.29 12.20
N TYR A 75 -0.45 -1.29 11.31
CA TYR A 75 -0.96 -2.45 10.62
C TYR A 75 -0.50 -2.43 9.17
N GLY A 76 -0.27 -3.59 8.59
CA GLY A 76 -0.03 -3.77 7.16
C GLY A 76 -0.92 -4.85 6.60
N VAL A 77 -1.45 -4.63 5.40
CA VAL A 77 -2.19 -5.65 4.65
C VAL A 77 -1.57 -5.77 3.26
N ASP A 78 -1.35 -7.00 2.81
CA ASP A 78 -0.91 -7.28 1.44
C ASP A 78 -1.55 -8.58 0.94
N ILE A 79 -1.85 -8.64 -0.36
CA ILE A 79 -2.45 -9.82 -0.99
C ILE A 79 -1.44 -10.97 -1.15
N SER A 80 -0.14 -10.65 -1.20
CA SER A 80 0.95 -11.62 -1.38
C SER A 80 1.42 -12.19 -0.05
N PRO A 81 1.35 -13.51 0.17
CA PRO A 81 1.92 -14.12 1.35
C PRO A 81 3.44 -13.93 1.47
N GLU A 82 4.15 -13.80 0.34
CA GLU A 82 5.59 -13.49 0.31
C GLU A 82 5.87 -12.07 0.82
N SER A 83 5.05 -11.08 0.42
CA SER A 83 5.12 -9.71 0.93
C SER A 83 4.89 -9.68 2.44
N VAL A 84 3.85 -10.36 2.92
CA VAL A 84 3.52 -10.47 4.34
C VAL A 84 4.70 -11.07 5.12
N ALA A 85 5.24 -12.20 4.67
CA ALA A 85 6.38 -12.85 5.33
C ALA A 85 7.62 -11.94 5.36
N PHE A 86 7.91 -11.25 4.24
CA PHE A 86 9.03 -10.34 4.14
C PHE A 86 8.86 -9.10 5.06
N ALA A 87 7.67 -8.51 5.07
CA ALA A 87 7.34 -7.37 5.92
C ALA A 87 7.40 -7.72 7.41
N ARG A 88 6.89 -8.89 7.81
CA ARG A 88 7.01 -9.42 9.18
C ARG A 88 8.47 -9.60 9.59
N GLN A 89 9.30 -10.19 8.75
CA GLN A 89 10.73 -10.34 9.03
C GLN A 89 11.44 -8.99 9.17
N LYS A 90 11.11 -8.02 8.32
CA LYS A 90 11.69 -6.67 8.36
C LYS A 90 11.35 -5.92 9.64
N ASN A 91 10.13 -6.06 10.13
CA ASN A 91 9.60 -5.35 11.30
C ASN A 91 9.56 -6.22 12.57
N LYS A 92 10.31 -7.31 12.61
CA LYS A 92 10.27 -8.33 13.67
C LYS A 92 10.45 -7.81 15.10
N ALA A 93 11.16 -6.69 15.27
CA ALA A 93 11.40 -6.08 16.58
C ALA A 93 10.14 -5.50 17.24
N PHE A 94 9.08 -5.24 16.45
CA PHE A 94 7.82 -4.66 16.92
C PHE A 94 6.61 -5.57 16.65
N LEU A 95 6.88 -6.76 16.07
CA LEU A 95 5.82 -7.66 15.62
C LEU A 95 5.00 -8.16 16.81
N ASP A 96 3.68 -8.20 16.61
CA ASP A 96 2.67 -8.65 17.58
C ASP A 96 2.60 -7.82 18.87
N GLU A 97 3.39 -6.74 18.99
CA GLU A 97 3.27 -5.72 20.05
C GLU A 97 2.64 -4.43 19.51
N ARG A 98 3.32 -3.79 18.55
CA ARG A 98 2.88 -2.55 17.90
C ARG A 98 2.82 -2.64 16.38
N CYS A 99 3.21 -3.78 15.80
CA CYS A 99 3.22 -4.04 14.37
C CYS A 99 2.44 -5.31 14.07
N PHE A 100 1.42 -5.21 13.23
CA PHE A 100 0.55 -6.32 12.86
C PHE A 100 0.46 -6.39 11.34
N ILE A 101 0.88 -7.51 10.74
CA ILE A 101 0.92 -7.67 9.30
C ILE A 101 0.12 -8.88 8.90
N LEU A 102 -0.90 -8.67 8.08
CA LEU A 102 -1.92 -9.64 7.70
C LEU A 102 -1.97 -9.82 6.19
N GLN A 103 -2.38 -11.00 5.75
CA GLN A 103 -2.74 -11.21 4.36
C GLN A 103 -4.21 -10.79 4.16
N GLY A 104 -4.47 -10.01 3.09
CA GLY A 104 -5.81 -9.53 2.77
C GLY A 104 -5.83 -8.66 1.53
N THR A 105 -7.02 -8.19 1.16
CA THR A 105 -7.24 -7.31 0.02
C THR A 105 -7.78 -5.95 0.49
N ALA A 106 -7.59 -4.91 -0.32
CA ALA A 106 -8.14 -3.58 -0.03
C ALA A 106 -9.67 -3.56 -0.03
N SER A 107 -10.31 -4.49 -0.77
CA SER A 107 -11.77 -4.57 -0.91
C SER A 107 -12.46 -5.42 0.17
N ASP A 108 -11.68 -6.01 1.08
CA ASP A 108 -12.19 -6.84 2.19
C ASP A 108 -11.13 -6.82 3.32
N LEU A 109 -11.21 -5.80 4.16
CA LEU A 109 -10.24 -5.54 5.22
C LEU A 109 -10.73 -6.19 6.54
N PRO A 110 -9.90 -7.02 7.20
CA PRO A 110 -10.28 -7.77 8.39
C PRO A 110 -10.26 -6.88 9.66
N PHE A 111 -10.87 -5.70 9.58
CA PHE A 111 -10.90 -4.74 10.68
C PHE A 111 -12.32 -4.24 10.92
N GLU A 112 -12.59 -3.85 12.15
CA GLU A 112 -13.85 -3.22 12.52
C GLU A 112 -13.95 -1.79 11.98
N ARG A 113 -15.18 -1.26 11.93
CA ARG A 113 -15.46 0.14 11.60
C ARG A 113 -14.72 1.07 12.58
N ASP A 114 -14.36 2.27 12.09
CA ASP A 114 -13.82 3.36 12.91
C ASP A 114 -12.56 2.96 13.72
N THR A 115 -11.69 2.15 13.10
CA THR A 115 -10.50 1.58 13.75
C THR A 115 -9.27 2.48 13.62
N PHE A 116 -9.04 3.06 12.44
CA PHE A 116 -7.78 3.73 12.10
C PHE A 116 -7.91 5.24 12.02
N TYR A 117 -6.88 5.96 12.46
CA TYR A 117 -6.75 7.40 12.23
C TYR A 117 -6.22 7.70 10.84
N VAL A 118 -5.35 6.84 10.32
CA VAL A 118 -4.75 6.98 9.00
C VAL A 118 -4.73 5.63 8.30
N ALA A 119 -5.16 5.62 7.04
CA ALA A 119 -4.87 4.56 6.08
C ALA A 119 -3.97 5.12 4.98
N THR A 120 -3.03 4.32 4.50
CA THR A 120 -2.12 4.70 3.42
C THR A 120 -2.13 3.67 2.30
N ALA A 121 -1.91 4.14 1.06
CA ALA A 121 -1.72 3.29 -0.12
C ALA A 121 -0.60 3.89 -0.98
N PHE A 122 0.56 3.20 -1.03
CA PHE A 122 1.73 3.60 -1.77
C PHE A 122 1.95 2.68 -2.96
N GLU A 123 1.85 3.19 -4.19
CA GLU A 123 2.13 2.43 -5.42
C GLU A 123 1.31 1.12 -5.56
N THR A 124 0.15 1.02 -4.92
CA THR A 124 -0.65 -0.21 -4.86
C THR A 124 -2.01 -0.10 -5.57
N LEU A 125 -2.60 1.10 -5.64
CA LEU A 125 -3.91 1.37 -6.26
C LEU A 125 -4.01 0.81 -7.69
N TYR A 126 -2.91 0.80 -8.42
CA TYR A 126 -2.81 0.28 -9.78
C TYR A 126 -3.32 -1.15 -9.97
N PHE A 127 -3.29 -1.94 -8.89
CA PHE A 127 -3.54 -3.38 -8.90
C PHE A 127 -4.84 -3.78 -8.21
N TRP A 128 -5.63 -2.81 -7.75
CA TRP A 128 -6.90 -3.11 -7.11
C TRP A 128 -7.93 -3.51 -8.17
N GLU A 129 -8.55 -4.67 -7.98
CA GLU A 129 -9.53 -5.22 -8.93
C GLU A 129 -10.83 -4.40 -8.94
N ASP A 130 -11.22 -3.89 -7.78
CA ASP A 130 -12.40 -3.04 -7.57
C ASP A 130 -12.01 -1.87 -6.65
N PRO A 131 -11.49 -0.76 -7.22
CA PRO A 131 -11.11 0.42 -6.45
C PRO A 131 -12.29 1.07 -5.71
N ASP A 132 -13.49 1.05 -6.31
CA ASP A 132 -14.67 1.68 -5.70
C ASP A 132 -15.08 0.92 -4.43
N LYS A 133 -15.11 -0.41 -4.47
CA LYS A 133 -15.32 -1.22 -3.28
C LYS A 133 -14.21 -1.02 -2.25
N ALA A 134 -12.95 -0.95 -2.69
CA ALA A 134 -11.81 -0.74 -1.79
C ALA A 134 -11.92 0.63 -1.07
N PHE A 135 -12.28 1.70 -1.77
CA PHE A 135 -12.46 3.01 -1.15
C PHE A 135 -13.58 3.00 -0.10
N CYS A 136 -14.73 2.40 -0.41
CA CYS A 136 -15.82 2.29 0.55
C CYS A 136 -15.41 1.47 1.79
N GLU A 137 -14.63 0.42 1.60
CA GLU A 137 -14.08 -0.41 2.70
C GLU A 137 -13.07 0.37 3.54
N ILE A 138 -12.21 1.16 2.91
CA ILE A 138 -11.25 2.04 3.60
C ILE A 138 -11.99 3.11 4.40
N LEU A 139 -13.02 3.72 3.84
CA LEU A 139 -13.86 4.67 4.58
C LEU A 139 -14.51 3.99 5.80
N ARG A 140 -14.98 2.76 5.67
CA ARG A 140 -15.58 2.01 6.77
C ARG A 140 -14.64 1.84 7.96
N ILE A 141 -13.36 1.55 7.70
CA ILE A 141 -12.38 1.28 8.75
C ILE A 141 -11.72 2.55 9.31
N LEU A 142 -11.84 3.68 8.64
CA LEU A 142 -11.35 4.96 9.13
C LEU A 142 -12.30 5.54 10.17
N LYS A 143 -11.74 6.14 11.21
CA LYS A 143 -12.49 6.93 12.20
C LYS A 143 -13.09 8.16 11.54
N PRO A 144 -14.17 8.72 12.11
CA PRO A 144 -14.65 10.05 11.71
C PRO A 144 -13.50 11.08 11.76
N GLY A 145 -13.27 11.78 10.64
CA GLY A 145 -12.11 12.69 10.48
C GLY A 145 -10.77 11.99 10.27
N GLY A 146 -10.77 10.68 10.06
CA GLY A 146 -9.57 9.93 9.67
C GLY A 146 -9.10 10.30 8.27
N ILE A 147 -7.85 10.01 7.98
CA ILE A 147 -7.17 10.42 6.74
C ILE A 147 -6.85 9.20 5.88
N PHE A 148 -7.15 9.28 4.59
CA PHE A 148 -6.64 8.34 3.60
C PHE A 148 -5.58 9.03 2.72
N LEU A 149 -4.32 8.58 2.81
CA LEU A 149 -3.19 9.09 2.03
C LEU A 149 -2.88 8.13 0.89
N ILE A 150 -3.03 8.60 -0.35
CA ILE A 150 -2.67 7.87 -1.57
C ILE A 150 -1.44 8.53 -2.19
N ALA A 151 -0.42 7.74 -2.53
CA ALA A 151 0.76 8.22 -3.24
C ALA A 151 1.09 7.28 -4.40
N CYS A 152 1.08 7.84 -5.61
CA CYS A 152 1.30 7.15 -6.88
C CYS A 152 2.24 7.96 -7.78
N GLU A 153 3.32 7.33 -8.30
CA GLU A 153 4.21 7.97 -9.29
C GLU A 153 3.54 8.04 -10.67
N ALA A 154 2.88 6.96 -11.09
CA ALA A 154 2.15 6.94 -12.36
C ALA A 154 0.75 7.56 -12.16
N SER A 155 0.54 8.73 -12.76
CA SER A 155 -0.72 9.50 -12.67
C SER A 155 -1.25 9.95 -14.03
N ASN A 156 -0.62 9.51 -15.13
CA ASN A 156 -1.05 9.81 -16.50
C ASN A 156 -1.45 8.53 -17.23
N PRO A 157 -2.77 8.27 -17.43
CA PRO A 157 -3.26 7.08 -18.12
C PRO A 157 -2.80 6.98 -19.59
N HIS A 158 -2.43 8.10 -20.22
CA HIS A 158 -1.92 8.12 -21.60
C HIS A 158 -0.45 7.66 -21.69
N ASN A 159 0.26 7.57 -20.57
CA ASN A 159 1.60 7.01 -20.53
C ASN A 159 1.54 5.50 -20.31
N THR A 160 1.58 4.73 -21.40
CA THR A 160 1.42 3.26 -21.37
C THR A 160 2.72 2.51 -21.05
N THR A 161 3.79 3.20 -20.66
CA THR A 161 5.11 2.58 -20.41
C THR A 161 5.05 1.37 -19.48
N TRP A 162 4.22 1.43 -18.44
CA TRP A 162 4.06 0.35 -17.46
C TRP A 162 2.86 -0.54 -17.75
N THR A 163 1.73 0.02 -18.19
CA THR A 163 0.50 -0.74 -18.49
C THR A 163 0.70 -1.71 -19.66
N ASP A 164 1.56 -1.39 -20.63
CA ASP A 164 1.94 -2.30 -21.72
C ASP A 164 2.84 -3.48 -21.26
N ARG A 165 3.39 -3.41 -20.06
CA ARG A 165 4.35 -4.39 -19.54
C ARG A 165 3.84 -5.18 -18.35
N ILE A 166 2.95 -4.60 -17.57
CA ILE A 166 2.41 -5.20 -16.34
C ILE A 166 0.92 -5.42 -16.54
N GLU A 167 0.55 -6.68 -16.64
CA GLU A 167 -0.84 -7.10 -16.85
C GLU A 167 -1.72 -6.72 -15.64
N GLY A 168 -2.91 -6.18 -15.93
CA GLY A 168 -3.87 -5.77 -14.90
C GLY A 168 -3.47 -4.52 -14.13
N MET A 169 -2.48 -3.74 -14.60
CA MET A 169 -2.16 -2.44 -14.05
C MET A 169 -3.10 -1.37 -14.64
N SER A 170 -3.75 -0.60 -13.78
CA SER A 170 -4.57 0.55 -14.14
C SER A 170 -3.99 1.84 -13.56
N VAL A 171 -3.86 2.87 -14.38
CA VAL A 171 -3.36 4.19 -13.96
C VAL A 171 -4.53 5.16 -13.92
N TYR A 172 -4.64 5.94 -12.87
CA TYR A 172 -5.70 6.92 -12.65
C TYR A 172 -5.11 8.32 -12.50
N THR A 173 -5.82 9.32 -13.02
CA THR A 173 -5.53 10.73 -12.71
C THR A 173 -5.96 11.05 -11.27
N ALA A 174 -5.45 12.16 -10.73
CA ALA A 174 -5.87 12.64 -9.41
C ALA A 174 -7.37 12.96 -9.37
N GLU A 175 -7.92 13.50 -10.46
CA GLU A 175 -9.34 13.81 -10.61
C GLU A 175 -10.22 12.56 -10.61
N GLU A 176 -9.80 11.50 -11.31
CA GLU A 176 -10.52 10.22 -11.31
C GLU A 176 -10.52 9.59 -9.90
N ILE A 177 -9.38 9.61 -9.21
CA ILE A 177 -9.28 9.12 -7.82
C ILE A 177 -10.20 9.95 -6.92
N LYS A 178 -10.16 11.27 -7.02
CA LYS A 178 -11.01 12.17 -6.25
C LYS A 178 -12.49 11.88 -6.46
N HIS A 179 -12.93 11.76 -7.72
CA HIS A 179 -14.32 11.44 -8.03
C HIS A 179 -14.77 10.10 -7.45
N LYS A 180 -13.93 9.09 -7.50
CA LYS A 180 -14.20 7.77 -6.89
C LYS A 180 -14.31 7.84 -5.37
N LEU A 181 -13.45 8.63 -4.71
CA LEU A 181 -13.53 8.87 -3.27
C LEU A 181 -14.84 9.58 -2.89
N GLU A 182 -15.21 10.64 -3.60
CA GLU A 182 -16.46 11.38 -3.38
C GLU A 182 -17.70 10.48 -3.54
N ASN A 183 -17.70 9.55 -4.50
CA ASN A 183 -18.78 8.56 -4.67
C ASN A 183 -18.93 7.63 -3.45
N CYS A 184 -17.86 7.36 -2.72
CA CYS A 184 -17.87 6.61 -1.47
C CYS A 184 -18.12 7.50 -0.22
N ARG A 185 -18.30 8.83 -0.40
CA ARG A 185 -18.55 9.81 0.68
C ARG A 185 -17.34 10.09 1.58
N PHE A 186 -16.12 10.02 1.00
CA PHE A 186 -14.94 10.60 1.63
C PHE A 186 -15.08 12.12 1.75
#